data_9386998613ceaa7f56e2e7b3f0706b6b
#
_entry.id   9386998613ceaa7f56e2e7b3f0706b6b
#
_cell.length_a   1.000
_cell.length_b   1.000
_cell.length_c   1.000
_cell.angle_alpha   90.00
_cell.angle_beta   90.00
_cell.angle_gamma   90.00
#
_symmetry.space_group_name_H-M   'P 1'
#
loop_
_entity.id
_entity.type
_entity.pdbx_description
1 polymer ?
#
loop_
_entity_poly.entity_id
_entity_poly.type
_entity_poly.pdbx_seq_one_letter_code
_entity_poly.pdbx_strand_id
1 'polypeptide(L)'
;KRVDLTLWSPSADKVSVVVYDKKDPEKVVGTVALEKGEKGTWKQTLDANSGLGISNYTGYYYHYQIERQGKTVLVLDPYAKSLAAWNSDLAKTDAAHKVAKAAFVNPAKLGPQDLTYGKIRNFKSREDAVIYEAHVRDFTSDPAIAKDLTKPFGTFEAFIEKLDYLKDLGVTHIQLLPVLSYYFVNELKNQERLSAYVSSNSNYNWGYDPQSYFSLTGMYSSDPKDPEKRIAEFKNLINEIHKRGMGAILDVVYNHTANLDIFEDLEPNYYHFMDADGTPRTSFGGGRLGTTHYMSKRVLVDSIKYLVETYKVDGFRFDMMGDHDAASIEEAYKAARALNPNLIMLGEGWRTYAGDENMPTKPADQDWMKHTDTVAVFSD
;
A
#
# COMPACT_ATOMS: atom_id res chain seq x y z
N LYS A 1 22.06 -15.34 -2.48
CA LYS A 1 21.64 -14.00 -2.92
C LYS A 1 21.62 -13.05 -1.74
N ARG A 2 22.14 -11.87 -1.96
CA ARG A 2 22.31 -10.81 -0.96
C ARG A 2 21.04 -9.97 -0.83
N VAL A 3 20.73 -9.55 0.39
CA VAL A 3 19.66 -8.58 0.68
C VAL A 3 20.27 -7.38 1.39
N ASP A 4 20.10 -6.18 0.85
CA ASP A 4 20.52 -4.95 1.47
C ASP A 4 19.35 -4.33 2.22
N LEU A 5 19.53 -4.06 3.51
CA LEU A 5 18.54 -3.46 4.38
C LEU A 5 18.98 -2.05 4.79
N THR A 6 18.06 -1.11 4.71
CA THR A 6 18.25 0.25 5.21
C THR A 6 16.98 0.70 5.92
N LEU A 7 17.14 1.16 7.15
CA LEU A 7 16.05 1.74 7.93
C LEU A 7 16.45 3.15 8.39
N TRP A 8 15.53 4.11 8.28
CA TRP A 8 15.71 5.43 8.84
C TRP A 8 14.96 5.52 10.17
N SER A 9 15.72 5.69 11.25
CA SER A 9 15.19 5.91 12.60
C SER A 9 16.26 6.60 13.45
N PRO A 10 16.36 7.94 13.37
CA PRO A 10 17.43 8.68 14.05
C PRO A 10 17.36 8.60 15.58
N SER A 11 16.19 8.39 16.17
CA SER A 11 16.04 8.27 17.62
C SER A 11 16.38 6.89 18.18
N ALA A 12 16.59 5.89 17.32
CA ALA A 12 16.89 4.53 17.77
C ALA A 12 18.27 4.46 18.43
N ASP A 13 18.37 3.71 19.53
CA ASP A 13 19.64 3.38 20.16
C ASP A 13 20.27 2.13 19.52
N LYS A 14 19.43 1.17 19.14
CA LYS A 14 19.82 -0.05 18.42
C LYS A 14 18.72 -0.45 17.46
N VAL A 15 19.11 -1.02 16.31
CA VAL A 15 18.21 -1.61 15.34
C VAL A 15 18.71 -2.99 14.96
N SER A 16 17.80 -3.95 14.88
CA SER A 16 18.08 -5.30 14.40
C SER A 16 16.99 -5.72 13.43
N VAL A 17 17.31 -6.70 12.59
CA VAL A 17 16.31 -7.40 11.78
C VAL A 17 16.05 -8.76 12.41
N VAL A 18 14.77 -9.06 12.67
CA VAL A 18 14.31 -10.35 13.14
C VAL A 18 13.77 -11.09 11.93
N VAL A 19 14.36 -12.24 11.61
CA VAL A 19 14.00 -13.06 10.46
C VAL A 19 13.15 -14.23 10.90
N TYR A 20 12.01 -14.44 10.21
CA TYR A 20 11.07 -15.53 10.47
C TYR A 20 11.11 -16.55 9.34
N ASP A 21 10.78 -17.81 9.68
CA ASP A 21 10.86 -18.91 8.76
C ASP A 21 9.88 -18.78 7.57
N LYS A 22 10.34 -19.23 6.42
CA LYS A 22 9.59 -19.20 5.17
C LYS A 22 8.29 -20.01 5.22
N LYS A 23 8.30 -21.16 5.89
CA LYS A 23 7.14 -22.05 5.98
C LYS A 23 6.30 -21.82 7.22
N ASP A 24 6.90 -21.25 8.25
CA ASP A 24 6.25 -20.94 9.51
C ASP A 24 6.64 -19.54 9.98
N PRO A 25 5.85 -18.51 9.62
CA PRO A 25 6.14 -17.12 10.00
C PRO A 25 6.13 -16.87 11.51
N GLU A 26 5.63 -17.81 12.31
CA GLU A 26 5.65 -17.72 13.78
C GLU A 26 7.02 -18.10 14.36
N LYS A 27 7.86 -18.77 13.58
CA LYS A 27 9.17 -19.25 14.02
C LYS A 27 10.25 -18.21 13.70
N VAL A 28 10.92 -17.72 14.74
CA VAL A 28 12.12 -16.89 14.59
C VAL A 28 13.30 -17.76 14.14
N VAL A 29 13.91 -17.43 13.01
CA VAL A 29 15.15 -18.08 12.54
C VAL A 29 16.36 -17.47 13.25
N GLY A 30 16.36 -16.16 13.41
CA GLY A 30 17.43 -15.44 14.09
C GLY A 30 17.29 -13.93 13.95
N THR A 31 18.22 -13.23 14.61
CA THR A 31 18.23 -11.78 14.66
C THR A 31 19.63 -11.29 14.31
N VAL A 32 19.71 -10.26 13.43
CA VAL A 32 20.97 -9.67 12.99
C VAL A 32 20.93 -8.17 13.26
N ALA A 33 21.95 -7.65 13.95
CA ALA A 33 22.05 -6.22 14.24
C ALA A 33 22.35 -5.42 12.96
N LEU A 34 21.68 -4.28 12.81
CA LEU A 34 22.04 -3.28 11.79
C LEU A 34 23.11 -2.35 12.34
N GLU A 35 23.94 -1.83 11.43
CA GLU A 35 24.98 -0.86 11.77
C GLU A 35 24.45 0.55 11.59
N LYS A 36 24.75 1.43 12.54
CA LYS A 36 24.40 2.85 12.49
C LYS A 36 25.21 3.53 11.40
N GLY A 37 24.50 4.15 10.46
CA GLY A 37 25.09 4.97 9.40
C GLY A 37 24.92 6.46 9.65
N GLU A 38 25.03 7.24 8.57
CA GLU A 38 24.86 8.69 8.61
C GLU A 38 23.37 9.09 8.55
N LYS A 39 23.05 10.28 9.09
CA LYS A 39 21.74 10.93 8.99
C LYS A 39 20.57 10.09 9.50
N GLY A 40 20.79 9.32 10.55
CA GLY A 40 19.75 8.49 11.17
C GLY A 40 19.46 7.18 10.45
N THR A 41 20.29 6.78 9.51
CA THR A 41 20.15 5.51 8.81
C THR A 41 20.80 4.36 9.54
N TRP A 42 20.23 3.16 9.38
CA TRP A 42 20.73 1.90 9.89
C TRP A 42 20.78 0.91 8.73
N LYS A 43 21.91 0.21 8.57
CA LYS A 43 22.14 -0.65 7.41
C LYS A 43 22.66 -2.01 7.81
N GLN A 44 22.32 -3.02 7.02
CA GLN A 44 22.89 -4.34 7.07
C GLN A 44 22.70 -5.03 5.71
N THR A 45 23.62 -5.92 5.39
CA THR A 45 23.50 -6.83 4.26
C THR A 45 23.35 -8.25 4.79
N LEU A 46 22.30 -8.94 4.37
CA LEU A 46 22.10 -10.36 4.68
C LEU A 46 22.54 -11.20 3.50
N ASP A 47 23.31 -12.26 3.77
CA ASP A 47 23.77 -13.24 2.79
C ASP A 47 23.91 -14.63 3.41
N ALA A 48 24.52 -15.56 2.73
CA ALA A 48 24.75 -16.93 3.22
C ALA A 48 25.62 -16.96 4.49
N ASN A 49 26.41 -15.92 4.74
CA ASN A 49 27.35 -15.82 5.87
C ASN A 49 26.79 -15.04 7.07
N SER A 50 25.52 -14.71 7.05
CA SER A 50 24.89 -13.91 8.13
C SER A 50 24.56 -14.71 9.38
N GLY A 51 24.88 -16.00 9.40
CA GLY A 51 24.65 -16.86 10.58
C GLY A 51 23.24 -17.38 10.74
N LEU A 52 22.38 -17.23 9.74
CA LEU A 52 20.97 -17.65 9.79
C LEU A 52 20.73 -19.01 9.11
N GLY A 53 21.74 -19.57 8.44
CA GLY A 53 21.58 -20.81 7.68
C GLY A 53 20.75 -20.63 6.40
N ILE A 54 20.63 -19.40 5.90
CA ILE A 54 19.84 -19.07 4.72
C ILE A 54 20.76 -18.58 3.62
N SER A 55 20.65 -19.19 2.42
CA SER A 55 21.39 -18.76 1.23
C SER A 55 20.53 -17.93 0.27
N ASN A 56 19.21 -18.15 0.29
CA ASN A 56 18.25 -17.38 -0.51
C ASN A 56 17.09 -16.95 0.40
N TYR A 57 16.98 -15.66 0.64
CA TYR A 57 16.00 -15.07 1.57
C TYR A 57 14.59 -14.96 0.98
N THR A 58 14.41 -15.14 -0.32
CA THR A 58 13.10 -15.03 -0.96
C THR A 58 12.04 -15.87 -0.26
N GLY A 59 10.96 -15.24 0.17
CA GLY A 59 9.86 -15.90 0.86
C GLY A 59 9.99 -16.01 2.38
N TYR A 60 11.16 -15.67 2.93
CA TYR A 60 11.30 -15.46 4.37
C TYR A 60 10.70 -14.15 4.78
N TYR A 61 10.44 -13.97 6.08
CA TYR A 61 9.77 -12.77 6.60
C TYR A 61 10.65 -12.07 7.62
N TYR A 62 10.34 -10.79 7.89
CA TYR A 62 11.09 -10.03 8.87
C TYR A 62 10.29 -8.90 9.50
N HIS A 63 10.70 -8.52 10.70
CA HIS A 63 10.44 -7.22 11.32
C HIS A 63 11.76 -6.51 11.54
N TYR A 64 11.73 -5.19 11.64
CA TYR A 64 12.78 -4.46 12.31
C TYR A 64 12.46 -4.42 13.81
N GLN A 65 13.49 -4.58 14.63
CA GLN A 65 13.40 -4.45 16.07
C GLN A 65 14.17 -3.20 16.47
N ILE A 66 13.49 -2.24 17.10
CA ILE A 66 14.06 -0.96 17.48
C ILE A 66 14.11 -0.86 19.00
N GLU A 67 15.26 -0.51 19.53
CA GLU A 67 15.46 -0.23 20.94
C GLU A 67 15.66 1.27 21.15
N ARG A 68 14.87 1.86 22.05
CA ARG A 68 14.94 3.26 22.48
C ARG A 68 14.78 3.33 23.98
N GLN A 69 15.75 3.96 24.68
CA GLN A 69 15.66 4.17 26.13
C GLN A 69 15.30 2.89 26.89
N GLY A 70 15.94 1.78 26.49
CA GLY A 70 15.74 0.48 27.12
C GLY A 70 14.44 -0.25 26.75
N LYS A 71 13.60 0.32 25.89
CA LYS A 71 12.37 -0.29 25.41
C LYS A 71 12.55 -0.79 23.99
N THR A 72 12.00 -1.96 23.71
CA THR A 72 12.08 -2.63 22.41
C THR A 72 10.72 -2.71 21.75
N VAL A 73 10.65 -2.41 20.45
CA VAL A 73 9.44 -2.53 19.66
C VAL A 73 9.75 -3.20 18.31
N LEU A 74 8.80 -4.02 17.82
CA LEU A 74 8.84 -4.59 16.48
C LEU A 74 8.03 -3.71 15.54
N VAL A 75 8.60 -3.38 14.38
CA VAL A 75 7.97 -2.51 13.40
C VAL A 75 7.92 -3.16 12.03
N LEU A 76 6.89 -2.81 11.26
CA LEU A 76 6.80 -3.14 9.85
C LEU A 76 7.70 -2.19 9.06
N ASP A 77 8.53 -2.75 8.16
CA ASP A 77 9.28 -1.95 7.20
C ASP A 77 8.31 -1.11 6.36
N PRO A 78 8.39 0.22 6.39
CA PRO A 78 7.47 1.08 5.63
C PRO A 78 7.61 0.89 4.11
N TYR A 79 8.71 0.31 3.64
CA TYR A 79 8.98 0.02 2.24
C TYR A 79 8.79 -1.47 1.88
N ALA A 80 8.17 -2.26 2.73
CA ALA A 80 7.91 -3.68 2.45
C ALA A 80 7.14 -3.87 1.15
N LYS A 81 7.64 -4.71 0.25
CA LYS A 81 7.02 -4.96 -1.06
C LYS A 81 6.00 -6.09 -1.04
N SER A 82 6.00 -6.90 -0.01
CA SER A 82 4.98 -7.89 0.29
C SER A 82 5.01 -8.26 1.76
N LEU A 83 3.99 -8.98 2.21
CA LEU A 83 3.76 -9.30 3.61
C LEU A 83 3.43 -10.79 3.79
N ALA A 84 3.66 -11.30 5.00
CA ALA A 84 3.04 -12.53 5.44
C ALA A 84 1.52 -12.35 5.50
N ALA A 85 0.77 -13.46 5.44
CA ALA A 85 -0.67 -13.44 5.63
C ALA A 85 -1.00 -12.72 6.95
N TRP A 86 -1.93 -11.77 6.88
CA TRP A 86 -2.24 -10.88 8.00
C TRP A 86 -3.59 -11.22 8.63
N ASN A 87 -3.61 -11.20 9.96
CA ASN A 87 -4.83 -11.38 10.75
C ASN A 87 -4.84 -10.37 11.90
N SER A 88 -5.69 -9.35 11.81
CA SER A 88 -5.79 -8.31 12.84
C SER A 88 -6.38 -8.81 14.17
N ASP A 89 -7.05 -9.96 14.18
CA ASP A 89 -7.56 -10.56 15.43
C ASP A 89 -6.43 -10.92 16.39
N LEU A 90 -5.22 -11.16 15.87
CA LEU A 90 -4.03 -11.48 16.65
C LEU A 90 -3.26 -10.23 17.11
N ALA A 91 -3.62 -9.04 16.65
CA ALA A 91 -2.83 -7.81 16.87
C ALA A 91 -2.65 -7.44 18.34
N LYS A 92 -3.53 -7.87 19.23
CA LYS A 92 -3.46 -7.58 20.67
C LYS A 92 -2.93 -8.75 21.50
N THR A 93 -2.56 -9.88 20.86
CA THR A 93 -2.12 -11.08 21.57
C THR A 93 -0.68 -11.01 22.03
N ASP A 94 0.21 -10.45 21.19
CA ASP A 94 1.60 -10.25 21.51
C ASP A 94 2.27 -9.23 20.57
N ALA A 95 3.54 -8.90 20.87
CA ALA A 95 4.29 -7.89 20.12
C ALA A 95 4.54 -8.29 18.64
N ALA A 96 4.71 -9.57 18.36
CA ALA A 96 5.02 -10.05 17.00
C ALA A 96 3.81 -9.97 16.06
N HIS A 97 2.59 -9.89 16.59
CA HIS A 97 1.36 -9.81 15.81
C HIS A 97 0.75 -8.39 15.75
N LYS A 98 1.40 -7.40 16.35
CA LYS A 98 0.91 -6.01 16.37
C LYS A 98 0.87 -5.38 14.98
N VAL A 99 1.85 -5.69 14.13
CA VAL A 99 1.96 -5.28 12.74
C VAL A 99 2.35 -6.47 11.88
N ALA A 100 2.04 -6.41 10.59
CA ALA A 100 2.40 -7.47 9.65
C ALA A 100 3.91 -7.64 9.55
N LYS A 101 4.33 -8.85 9.20
CA LYS A 101 5.72 -9.17 8.87
C LYS A 101 5.97 -8.90 7.39
N ALA A 102 7.02 -8.15 7.10
CA ALA A 102 7.46 -7.94 5.73
C ALA A 102 8.00 -9.24 5.15
N ALA A 103 7.85 -9.43 3.84
CA ALA A 103 8.41 -10.56 3.12
C ALA A 103 9.58 -10.12 2.23
N PHE A 104 10.62 -10.93 2.17
CA PHE A 104 11.68 -10.73 1.18
C PHE A 104 11.22 -11.23 -0.18
N VAL A 105 11.00 -10.32 -1.11
CA VAL A 105 10.56 -10.62 -2.47
C VAL A 105 11.30 -9.75 -3.48
N ASN A 106 11.34 -10.21 -4.73
CA ASN A 106 11.84 -9.40 -5.84
C ASN A 106 10.69 -9.18 -6.84
N PRO A 107 9.94 -8.09 -6.73
CA PRO A 107 8.77 -7.84 -7.59
C PRO A 107 9.07 -7.83 -9.09
N ALA A 108 10.27 -7.40 -9.48
CA ALA A 108 10.65 -7.34 -10.90
C ALA A 108 10.66 -8.70 -11.59
N LYS A 109 10.85 -9.78 -10.84
CA LYS A 109 10.91 -11.16 -11.37
C LYS A 109 9.57 -11.88 -11.39
N LEU A 110 8.52 -11.25 -10.89
CA LEU A 110 7.21 -11.87 -10.70
C LEU A 110 6.21 -11.41 -11.75
N GLY A 111 5.27 -12.30 -12.07
CA GLY A 111 4.18 -12.03 -13.00
C GLY A 111 4.61 -11.99 -14.46
N PRO A 112 3.72 -11.49 -15.34
CA PRO A 112 4.02 -11.40 -16.76
C PRO A 112 5.20 -10.48 -17.04
N GLN A 113 6.13 -10.92 -17.89
CA GLN A 113 7.33 -10.17 -18.25
C GLN A 113 7.08 -9.20 -19.42
N ASP A 114 5.93 -9.30 -20.06
CA ASP A 114 5.50 -8.42 -21.17
C ASP A 114 4.59 -7.27 -20.71
N LEU A 115 4.49 -7.05 -19.42
CA LEU A 115 3.69 -5.93 -18.87
C LEU A 115 4.29 -4.60 -19.28
N THR A 116 3.51 -3.78 -19.97
CA THR A 116 3.89 -2.44 -20.43
C THR A 116 2.84 -1.42 -20.02
N TYR A 117 3.16 -0.13 -20.23
CA TYR A 117 2.17 0.92 -20.02
C TYR A 117 0.99 0.78 -20.98
N GLY A 118 -0.21 1.11 -20.49
CA GLY A 118 -1.44 0.92 -21.24
C GLY A 118 -1.57 1.83 -22.46
N LYS A 119 -2.11 1.27 -23.54
CA LYS A 119 -2.61 2.04 -24.69
C LYS A 119 -4.11 2.00 -24.62
N ILE A 120 -4.70 3.06 -24.05
CA ILE A 120 -6.13 3.08 -23.71
C ILE A 120 -6.93 3.54 -24.93
N ARG A 121 -7.89 2.71 -25.34
CA ARG A 121 -8.79 3.02 -26.46
C ARG A 121 -9.73 4.17 -26.10
N ASN A 122 -10.08 4.98 -27.08
CA ASN A 122 -11.02 6.10 -26.95
C ASN A 122 -10.63 7.12 -25.87
N PHE A 123 -9.33 7.25 -25.61
CA PHE A 123 -8.79 8.11 -24.58
C PHE A 123 -7.63 8.94 -25.14
N LYS A 124 -7.88 10.23 -25.38
CA LYS A 124 -6.88 11.21 -25.85
C LYS A 124 -6.51 12.19 -24.76
N SER A 125 -7.47 12.53 -23.91
CA SER A 125 -7.29 13.43 -22.77
C SER A 125 -8.17 12.94 -21.62
N ARG A 126 -7.94 13.46 -20.41
CA ARG A 126 -8.70 13.02 -19.23
C ARG A 126 -10.21 13.25 -19.33
N GLU A 127 -10.64 14.21 -20.16
CA GLU A 127 -12.06 14.49 -20.41
C GLU A 127 -12.76 13.35 -21.15
N ASP A 128 -12.01 12.51 -21.83
CA ASP A 128 -12.52 11.32 -22.50
C ASP A 128 -12.72 10.12 -21.56
N ALA A 129 -12.28 10.22 -20.31
CA ALA A 129 -12.30 9.09 -19.40
C ALA A 129 -13.72 8.67 -19.01
N VAL A 130 -14.00 7.39 -19.17
CA VAL A 130 -15.21 6.72 -18.67
C VAL A 130 -14.75 5.76 -17.58
N ILE A 131 -14.94 6.16 -16.34
CA ILE A 131 -14.38 5.47 -15.15
C ILE A 131 -15.47 4.61 -14.51
N TYR A 132 -15.14 3.34 -14.28
CA TYR A 132 -15.96 2.42 -13.52
C TYR A 132 -15.26 2.05 -12.22
N GLU A 133 -15.87 2.40 -11.08
CA GLU A 133 -15.33 2.07 -9.77
C GLU A 133 -15.78 0.67 -9.34
N ALA A 134 -14.83 -0.13 -8.83
CA ALA A 134 -15.11 -1.49 -8.39
C ALA A 134 -14.28 -1.87 -7.16
N HIS A 135 -14.92 -2.56 -6.23
CA HIS A 135 -14.26 -3.25 -5.12
C HIS A 135 -13.90 -4.67 -5.61
N VAL A 136 -12.62 -5.04 -5.51
CA VAL A 136 -12.14 -6.32 -6.08
C VAL A 136 -12.93 -7.51 -5.54
N ARG A 137 -13.15 -7.56 -4.23
CA ARG A 137 -13.90 -8.68 -3.62
C ARG A 137 -15.37 -8.69 -4.02
N ASP A 138 -16.02 -7.53 -3.92
CA ASP A 138 -17.47 -7.43 -4.16
C ASP A 138 -17.84 -7.77 -5.61
N PHE A 139 -16.98 -7.41 -6.55
CA PHE A 139 -17.29 -7.54 -7.98
C PHE A 139 -17.57 -8.97 -8.41
N THR A 140 -17.01 -9.97 -7.71
CA THR A 140 -17.20 -11.39 -8.01
C THR A 140 -17.81 -12.19 -6.86
N SER A 141 -18.28 -11.52 -5.80
CA SER A 141 -18.76 -12.19 -4.57
C SER A 141 -20.23 -12.62 -4.63
N ASP A 142 -21.01 -12.16 -5.60
CA ASP A 142 -22.40 -12.54 -5.72
C ASP A 142 -22.51 -14.06 -5.97
N PRO A 143 -23.22 -14.82 -5.10
CA PRO A 143 -23.40 -16.25 -5.29
C PRO A 143 -24.05 -16.62 -6.64
N ALA A 144 -24.84 -15.72 -7.23
CA ALA A 144 -25.50 -15.95 -8.51
C ALA A 144 -24.53 -16.14 -9.67
N ILE A 145 -23.33 -15.54 -9.58
CA ILE A 145 -22.29 -15.69 -10.63
C ILE A 145 -21.24 -16.74 -10.30
N ALA A 146 -21.33 -17.41 -9.14
CA ALA A 146 -20.33 -18.37 -8.70
C ALA A 146 -20.08 -19.48 -9.72
N LYS A 147 -21.12 -19.94 -10.41
CA LYS A 147 -21.03 -20.97 -11.47
C LYS A 147 -20.25 -20.51 -12.70
N ASP A 148 -20.14 -19.20 -12.92
CA ASP A 148 -19.47 -18.61 -14.08
C ASP A 148 -17.99 -18.35 -13.80
N LEU A 149 -17.54 -18.53 -12.55
CA LEU A 149 -16.15 -18.32 -12.14
C LEU A 149 -15.36 -19.62 -12.16
N THR A 150 -14.17 -19.59 -12.74
CA THR A 150 -13.18 -20.69 -12.65
C THR A 150 -12.15 -20.45 -11.56
N LYS A 151 -12.03 -19.19 -11.09
CA LYS A 151 -11.08 -18.76 -10.05
C LYS A 151 -11.81 -18.42 -8.75
N PRO A 152 -11.11 -18.42 -7.60
CA PRO A 152 -11.73 -18.08 -6.31
C PRO A 152 -12.38 -16.71 -6.34
N PHE A 153 -13.62 -16.60 -5.86
CA PHE A 153 -14.32 -15.32 -5.82
C PHE A 153 -13.54 -14.28 -4.99
N GLY A 154 -13.72 -13.02 -5.32
CA GLY A 154 -13.14 -11.90 -4.59
C GLY A 154 -11.64 -11.73 -4.77
N THR A 155 -11.03 -12.42 -5.72
CA THR A 155 -9.60 -12.35 -6.00
C THR A 155 -9.31 -11.56 -7.28
N PHE A 156 -8.05 -11.16 -7.44
CA PHE A 156 -7.57 -10.54 -8.69
C PHE A 156 -7.82 -11.45 -9.90
N GLU A 157 -7.62 -12.77 -9.72
CA GLU A 157 -7.84 -13.73 -10.81
C GLU A 157 -9.31 -13.81 -11.23
N ALA A 158 -10.23 -13.81 -10.26
CA ALA A 158 -11.66 -13.82 -10.57
C ALA A 158 -12.11 -12.51 -11.23
N PHE A 159 -11.53 -11.39 -10.85
CA PHE A 159 -11.82 -10.09 -11.45
C PHE A 159 -11.54 -10.10 -12.96
N ILE A 160 -10.44 -10.73 -13.38
CA ILE A 160 -10.07 -10.86 -14.79
C ILE A 160 -11.20 -11.50 -15.61
N GLU A 161 -11.91 -12.48 -15.04
CA GLU A 161 -13.01 -13.19 -15.74
C GLU A 161 -14.20 -12.28 -16.08
N LYS A 162 -14.27 -11.08 -15.50
CA LYS A 162 -15.33 -10.10 -15.73
C LYS A 162 -14.89 -8.87 -16.54
N LEU A 163 -13.65 -8.84 -17.02
CA LEU A 163 -13.12 -7.67 -17.74
C LEU A 163 -13.81 -7.42 -19.08
N ASP A 164 -14.21 -8.46 -19.79
CA ASP A 164 -14.89 -8.30 -21.07
C ASP A 164 -16.23 -7.58 -20.92
N TYR A 165 -16.93 -7.82 -19.82
CA TYR A 165 -18.16 -7.10 -19.48
C TYR A 165 -17.90 -5.59 -19.37
N LEU A 166 -16.85 -5.19 -18.69
CA LEU A 166 -16.48 -3.78 -18.53
C LEU A 166 -16.04 -3.15 -19.84
N LYS A 167 -15.30 -3.89 -20.66
CA LYS A 167 -14.92 -3.44 -22.00
C LYS A 167 -16.15 -3.17 -22.86
N ASP A 168 -17.12 -4.07 -22.84
CA ASP A 168 -18.34 -3.95 -23.63
C ASP A 168 -19.22 -2.76 -23.18
N LEU A 169 -19.11 -2.33 -21.93
CA LEU A 169 -19.77 -1.12 -21.43
C LEU A 169 -19.11 0.19 -21.92
N GLY A 170 -17.98 0.11 -22.62
CA GLY A 170 -17.25 1.30 -23.09
C GLY A 170 -16.38 1.97 -22.02
N VAL A 171 -16.07 1.27 -20.94
CA VAL A 171 -15.19 1.76 -19.87
C VAL A 171 -13.78 1.99 -20.42
N THR A 172 -13.19 3.14 -20.13
CA THR A 172 -11.79 3.43 -20.45
C THR A 172 -10.87 3.07 -19.29
N HIS A 173 -11.32 3.32 -18.06
CA HIS A 173 -10.53 3.06 -16.84
C HIS A 173 -11.36 2.34 -15.79
N ILE A 174 -10.75 1.37 -15.15
CA ILE A 174 -11.30 0.71 -13.97
C ILE A 174 -10.63 1.32 -12.75
N GLN A 175 -11.41 1.94 -11.87
CA GLN A 175 -10.92 2.48 -10.60
C GLN A 175 -11.16 1.43 -9.52
N LEU A 176 -10.07 0.84 -9.04
CA LEU A 176 -10.12 -0.15 -7.97
C LEU A 176 -10.13 0.53 -6.61
N LEU A 177 -11.07 0.17 -5.73
CA LEU A 177 -11.00 0.51 -4.32
C LEU A 177 -9.67 -0.02 -3.76
N PRO A 178 -9.20 0.47 -2.59
CA PRO A 178 -7.82 0.23 -2.16
C PRO A 178 -7.40 -1.23 -2.25
N VAL A 179 -6.26 -1.47 -2.90
CA VAL A 179 -5.66 -2.79 -3.07
C VAL A 179 -4.39 -2.98 -2.23
N LEU A 180 -3.90 -1.90 -1.61
CA LEU A 180 -2.78 -1.97 -0.68
C LEU A 180 -3.23 -2.55 0.65
N SER A 181 -2.30 -3.17 1.38
CA SER A 181 -2.61 -3.88 2.61
C SER A 181 -3.30 -2.99 3.63
N TYR A 182 -4.49 -3.38 4.03
CA TYR A 182 -5.25 -2.75 5.10
C TYR A 182 -5.28 -3.62 6.35
N TYR A 183 -5.55 -3.00 7.49
CA TYR A 183 -5.25 -3.56 8.81
C TYR A 183 -6.36 -4.44 9.38
N PHE A 184 -7.61 -3.95 9.37
CA PHE A 184 -8.72 -4.61 10.08
C PHE A 184 -9.34 -5.72 9.25
N VAL A 185 -8.60 -6.83 9.12
CA VAL A 185 -9.01 -7.98 8.30
C VAL A 185 -8.26 -9.24 8.72
N ASN A 186 -8.84 -10.41 8.44
CA ASN A 186 -8.18 -11.70 8.50
C ASN A 186 -8.05 -12.26 7.07
N GLU A 187 -6.86 -12.16 6.49
CA GLU A 187 -6.60 -12.62 5.13
C GLU A 187 -6.74 -14.13 4.96
N LEU A 188 -6.57 -14.90 6.04
CA LEU A 188 -6.72 -16.36 6.00
C LEU A 188 -8.18 -16.79 5.81
N LYS A 189 -9.12 -15.89 5.98
CA LYS A 189 -10.56 -16.10 5.79
C LYS A 189 -11.11 -15.40 4.54
N ASN A 190 -10.25 -15.13 3.56
CA ASN A 190 -10.65 -14.38 2.36
C ASN A 190 -11.66 -15.13 1.47
N GLN A 191 -11.79 -16.44 1.62
CA GLN A 191 -12.77 -17.24 0.87
C GLN A 191 -14.06 -17.54 1.65
N GLU A 192 -14.18 -17.00 2.86
CA GLU A 192 -15.43 -17.10 3.61
C GLU A 192 -16.43 -16.05 3.12
N ARG A 193 -17.64 -16.49 2.76
CA ARG A 193 -18.71 -15.59 2.36
C ARG A 193 -19.29 -14.89 3.59
N LEU A 194 -19.62 -13.60 3.40
CA LEU A 194 -20.22 -12.80 4.46
C LEU A 194 -21.69 -13.17 4.61
N SER A 195 -22.12 -13.40 5.85
CA SER A 195 -23.54 -13.58 6.17
C SER A 195 -24.29 -12.25 6.31
N ALA A 196 -23.55 -11.18 6.67
CA ALA A 196 -24.09 -9.82 6.73
C ALA A 196 -22.97 -8.79 6.67
N TYR A 197 -23.16 -7.72 5.91
CA TYR A 197 -22.16 -6.65 5.74
C TYR A 197 -21.89 -5.83 6.99
N VAL A 198 -22.82 -5.80 7.93
CA VAL A 198 -22.75 -4.99 9.15
C VAL A 198 -22.45 -5.80 10.42
N SER A 199 -22.09 -7.06 10.26
CA SER A 199 -21.71 -7.90 11.39
C SER A 199 -20.35 -7.47 11.94
N SER A 200 -20.20 -7.35 13.26
CA SER A 200 -18.91 -7.08 13.91
C SER A 200 -17.87 -8.18 13.67
N ASN A 201 -18.32 -9.38 13.27
CA ASN A 201 -17.46 -10.51 12.92
C ASN A 201 -17.24 -10.62 11.40
N SER A 202 -17.74 -9.65 10.63
CA SER A 202 -17.58 -9.63 9.18
C SER A 202 -16.14 -9.30 8.81
N ASN A 203 -15.60 -10.06 7.85
CA ASN A 203 -14.29 -9.79 7.26
C ASN A 203 -14.38 -8.78 6.09
N TYR A 204 -15.51 -8.12 5.95
CA TYR A 204 -15.72 -7.10 4.92
C TYR A 204 -15.00 -5.81 5.28
N ASN A 205 -14.23 -5.28 4.33
CA ASN A 205 -13.51 -4.02 4.50
C ASN A 205 -13.37 -3.33 3.14
N TRP A 206 -13.62 -2.03 3.10
CA TRP A 206 -13.42 -1.24 1.88
C TRP A 206 -11.95 -0.95 1.60
N GLY A 207 -11.08 -1.07 2.60
CA GLY A 207 -9.64 -0.93 2.44
C GLY A 207 -9.07 0.43 2.81
N TYR A 208 -9.82 1.27 3.53
CA TYR A 208 -9.41 2.64 3.90
C TYR A 208 -8.68 2.73 5.25
N ASP A 209 -8.12 1.62 5.73
CA ASP A 209 -7.34 1.53 6.96
C ASP A 209 -5.95 0.92 6.68
N PRO A 210 -5.08 1.64 5.94
CA PRO A 210 -3.82 1.06 5.45
C PRO A 210 -2.81 0.77 6.56
N GLN A 211 -2.03 -0.32 6.37
CA GLN A 211 -0.83 -0.58 7.16
C GLN A 211 0.44 -0.56 6.31
N SER A 212 0.33 -0.61 4.99
CA SER A 212 1.48 -0.54 4.08
C SER A 212 1.10 0.25 2.84
N TYR A 213 2.05 1.05 2.33
CA TYR A 213 1.88 1.82 1.10
C TYR A 213 2.55 1.18 -0.12
N PHE A 214 3.20 0.03 0.06
CA PHE A 214 3.89 -0.68 -1.03
C PHE A 214 3.37 -2.10 -1.23
N SER A 215 2.89 -2.74 -0.19
CA SER A 215 2.44 -4.13 -0.23
C SER A 215 0.96 -4.24 -0.54
N LEU A 216 0.61 -5.18 -1.42
CA LEU A 216 -0.79 -5.50 -1.73
C LEU A 216 -1.45 -6.26 -0.58
N THR A 217 -2.76 -6.11 -0.45
CA THR A 217 -3.53 -6.93 0.48
C THR A 217 -3.58 -8.39 0.03
N GLY A 218 -3.42 -9.32 0.97
CA GLY A 218 -3.59 -10.75 0.70
C GLY A 218 -5.06 -11.16 0.55
N MET A 219 -6.00 -10.27 0.88
CA MET A 219 -7.43 -10.55 0.72
C MET A 219 -7.80 -10.89 -0.72
N TYR A 220 -7.10 -10.31 -1.69
CA TYR A 220 -7.41 -10.48 -3.12
C TYR A 220 -6.48 -11.47 -3.82
N SER A 221 -5.65 -12.18 -3.06
CA SER A 221 -4.79 -13.23 -3.55
C SER A 221 -5.49 -14.60 -3.52
N SER A 222 -5.16 -15.46 -4.47
CA SER A 222 -5.60 -16.86 -4.45
C SER A 222 -4.96 -17.66 -3.31
N ASP A 223 -3.81 -17.20 -2.81
CA ASP A 223 -3.11 -17.78 -1.66
C ASP A 223 -2.43 -16.69 -0.83
N PRO A 224 -3.10 -16.17 0.21
CA PRO A 224 -2.51 -15.13 1.07
C PRO A 224 -1.23 -15.55 1.79
N LYS A 225 -0.97 -16.84 1.93
CA LYS A 225 0.24 -17.37 2.55
C LYS A 225 1.46 -17.32 1.64
N ASP A 226 1.27 -17.12 0.34
CA ASP A 226 2.35 -16.96 -0.61
C ASP A 226 2.56 -15.48 -0.91
N PRO A 227 3.65 -14.86 -0.43
CA PRO A 227 3.86 -13.42 -0.58
C PRO A 227 4.18 -13.00 -2.02
N GLU A 228 4.59 -13.92 -2.88
CA GLU A 228 4.89 -13.63 -4.29
C GLU A 228 3.64 -13.66 -5.16
N LYS A 229 2.64 -14.49 -4.82
CA LYS A 229 1.43 -14.64 -5.63
C LYS A 229 0.63 -13.36 -5.75
N ARG A 230 0.43 -12.61 -4.67
CA ARG A 230 -0.33 -11.34 -4.72
C ARG A 230 0.28 -10.36 -5.73
N ILE A 231 1.61 -10.32 -5.81
CA ILE A 231 2.31 -9.44 -6.76
C ILE A 231 2.10 -9.94 -8.20
N ALA A 232 2.35 -11.22 -8.44
CA ALA A 232 2.20 -11.82 -9.77
C ALA A 232 0.76 -11.71 -10.28
N GLU A 233 -0.22 -11.99 -9.43
CA GLU A 233 -1.64 -11.95 -9.77
C GLU A 233 -2.12 -10.52 -10.06
N PHE A 234 -1.64 -9.53 -9.29
CA PHE A 234 -2.01 -8.14 -9.56
C PHE A 234 -1.39 -7.63 -10.85
N LYS A 235 -0.11 -7.95 -11.11
CA LYS A 235 0.52 -7.64 -12.40
C LYS A 235 -0.24 -8.25 -13.56
N ASN A 236 -0.72 -9.49 -13.40
CA ASN A 236 -1.50 -10.15 -14.43
C ASN A 236 -2.86 -9.47 -14.65
N LEU A 237 -3.50 -9.01 -13.58
CA LEU A 237 -4.75 -8.23 -13.70
C LEU A 237 -4.51 -6.96 -14.51
N ILE A 238 -3.49 -6.18 -14.20
CA ILE A 238 -3.17 -4.96 -14.94
C ILE A 238 -2.87 -5.28 -16.41
N ASN A 239 -2.09 -6.34 -16.67
CA ASN A 239 -1.77 -6.77 -18.02
C ASN A 239 -3.04 -7.12 -18.82
N GLU A 240 -3.97 -7.83 -18.22
CA GLU A 240 -5.23 -8.20 -18.85
C GLU A 240 -6.16 -7.00 -19.06
N ILE A 241 -6.15 -6.01 -18.18
CA ILE A 241 -6.83 -4.74 -18.37
C ILE A 241 -6.25 -4.01 -19.58
N HIS A 242 -4.92 -3.91 -19.67
CA HIS A 242 -4.23 -3.26 -20.79
C HIS A 242 -4.47 -3.96 -22.12
N LYS A 243 -4.48 -5.30 -22.15
CA LYS A 243 -4.77 -6.07 -23.36
C LYS A 243 -6.14 -5.77 -23.95
N ARG A 244 -7.09 -5.36 -23.12
CA ARG A 244 -8.44 -4.99 -23.54
C ARG A 244 -8.58 -3.49 -23.87
N GLY A 245 -7.47 -2.75 -23.90
CA GLY A 245 -7.45 -1.34 -24.21
C GLY A 245 -8.03 -0.45 -23.11
N MET A 246 -8.02 -0.92 -21.88
CA MET A 246 -8.46 -0.16 -20.69
C MET A 246 -7.26 0.16 -19.80
N GLY A 247 -7.43 1.13 -18.90
CA GLY A 247 -6.46 1.47 -17.86
C GLY A 247 -6.98 1.15 -16.47
N ALA A 248 -6.06 1.17 -15.50
CA ALA A 248 -6.37 0.96 -14.08
C ALA A 248 -6.01 2.20 -13.27
N ILE A 249 -6.97 2.65 -12.46
CA ILE A 249 -6.78 3.71 -11.47
C ILE A 249 -6.81 3.07 -10.09
N LEU A 250 -5.83 3.40 -9.25
CA LEU A 250 -5.80 2.92 -7.87
C LEU A 250 -6.31 3.98 -6.92
N ASP A 251 -7.25 3.59 -6.06
CA ASP A 251 -7.68 4.39 -4.91
C ASP A 251 -6.61 4.26 -3.82
N VAL A 252 -5.95 5.35 -3.47
CA VAL A 252 -4.84 5.37 -2.53
C VAL A 252 -5.15 6.22 -1.31
N VAL A 253 -4.68 5.76 -0.15
CA VAL A 253 -5.03 6.33 1.16
C VAL A 253 -3.73 6.71 1.88
N TYR A 254 -3.15 7.86 1.53
CA TYR A 254 -1.93 8.36 2.17
C TYR A 254 -2.21 9.32 3.32
N ASN A 255 -3.46 9.75 3.48
CA ASN A 255 -3.85 10.71 4.50
C ASN A 255 -3.78 10.17 5.92
N HIS A 256 -3.88 8.85 6.11
CA HIS A 256 -3.77 8.22 7.43
C HIS A 256 -3.35 6.76 7.33
N THR A 257 -2.94 6.19 8.45
CA THR A 257 -2.77 4.75 8.65
C THR A 257 -3.85 4.24 9.61
N ALA A 258 -3.98 2.92 9.71
CA ALA A 258 -4.99 2.28 10.56
C ALA A 258 -4.86 2.66 12.04
N ASN A 259 -3.63 2.91 12.51
CA ASN A 259 -3.34 3.35 13.88
C ASN A 259 -2.06 4.19 13.90
N LEU A 260 -1.82 4.88 15.02
CA LEU A 260 -0.64 5.74 15.21
C LEU A 260 0.67 4.94 15.22
N ASP A 261 0.66 3.74 15.79
CA ASP A 261 1.87 3.01 16.10
C ASP A 261 2.68 2.59 14.86
N ILE A 262 2.02 2.43 13.72
CA ILE A 262 2.68 2.03 12.46
C ILE A 262 3.87 2.95 12.15
N PHE A 263 3.72 4.25 12.33
CA PHE A 263 4.80 5.23 12.14
C PHE A 263 5.39 5.75 13.44
N GLU A 264 4.62 5.86 14.53
CA GLU A 264 5.15 6.33 15.81
C GLU A 264 6.17 5.35 16.40
N ASP A 265 5.97 4.05 16.26
CA ASP A 265 6.95 3.05 16.71
C ASP A 265 8.22 3.06 15.85
N LEU A 266 8.09 3.45 14.58
CA LEU A 266 9.22 3.57 13.66
C LEU A 266 10.12 4.76 14.00
N GLU A 267 9.54 5.95 14.15
CA GLU A 267 10.22 7.18 14.58
C GLU A 267 9.22 8.11 15.27
N PRO A 268 9.23 8.17 16.60
CA PRO A 268 8.27 8.97 17.36
C PRO A 268 8.30 10.46 16.99
N ASN A 269 7.13 11.07 16.94
CA ASN A 269 6.94 12.51 16.72
C ASN A 269 7.54 13.02 15.41
N TYR A 270 7.53 12.22 14.36
CA TYR A 270 8.08 12.65 13.08
C TYR A 270 7.11 12.52 11.90
N TYR A 271 6.54 11.32 11.68
CA TYR A 271 5.81 11.03 10.44
C TYR A 271 4.46 11.70 10.35
N HIS A 272 3.84 12.04 11.47
CA HIS A 272 2.50 12.62 11.50
C HIS A 272 2.55 14.14 11.62
N PHE A 273 1.52 14.82 11.13
CA PHE A 273 1.26 16.19 11.54
C PHE A 273 1.01 16.26 13.04
N MET A 274 1.48 17.32 13.69
CA MET A 274 1.50 17.41 15.14
C MET A 274 0.97 18.73 15.67
N ASP A 275 0.40 18.67 16.88
CA ASP A 275 0.17 19.84 17.72
C ASP A 275 1.51 20.41 18.24
N ALA A 276 1.48 21.64 18.76
CA ALA A 276 2.69 22.32 19.23
C ALA A 276 3.41 21.58 20.35
N ASP A 277 2.70 20.76 21.14
CA ASP A 277 3.27 19.95 22.22
C ASP A 277 3.87 18.61 21.74
N GLY A 278 3.87 18.35 20.44
CA GLY A 278 4.36 17.09 19.85
C GLY A 278 3.33 15.95 19.85
N THR A 279 2.07 16.23 20.14
CA THR A 279 1.00 15.24 20.04
C THR A 279 0.63 15.00 18.58
N PRO A 280 0.68 13.75 18.08
CA PRO A 280 0.26 13.46 16.70
C PRO A 280 -1.23 13.76 16.46
N ARG A 281 -1.51 14.43 15.35
CA ARG A 281 -2.88 14.65 14.89
C ARG A 281 -3.46 13.37 14.31
N THR A 282 -4.74 13.14 14.54
CA THR A 282 -5.41 11.91 14.13
C THR A 282 -6.41 12.14 13.00
N SER A 283 -6.69 11.07 12.25
CA SER A 283 -7.74 11.01 11.24
C SER A 283 -8.25 9.57 11.19
N PHE A 284 -9.55 9.38 11.32
CA PHE A 284 -10.20 8.06 11.26
C PHE A 284 -9.57 7.00 12.18
N GLY A 285 -9.15 7.41 13.38
CA GLY A 285 -8.54 6.51 14.37
C GLY A 285 -7.05 6.27 14.22
N GLY A 286 -6.44 6.76 13.16
CA GLY A 286 -4.99 6.70 12.92
C GLY A 286 -4.35 8.07 12.88
N GLY A 287 -3.05 8.12 12.57
CA GLY A 287 -2.30 9.36 12.46
C GLY A 287 -2.43 10.00 11.08
N ARG A 288 -2.51 11.33 11.03
CA ARG A 288 -2.44 12.09 9.77
C ARG A 288 -0.99 12.09 9.29
N LEU A 289 -0.74 11.50 8.12
CA LEU A 289 0.60 11.51 7.54
C LEU A 289 1.03 12.95 7.24
N GLY A 290 2.12 13.38 7.89
CA GLY A 290 2.65 14.74 7.82
C GLY A 290 3.49 14.96 6.57
N THR A 291 2.87 15.13 5.43
CA THR A 291 3.53 15.16 4.12
C THR A 291 4.41 16.40 3.89
N THR A 292 4.35 17.42 4.75
CA THR A 292 5.33 18.51 4.78
C THR A 292 6.67 18.07 5.39
N HIS A 293 6.72 16.96 6.11
CA HIS A 293 7.95 16.39 6.66
C HIS A 293 8.66 15.55 5.60
N TYR A 294 9.98 15.70 5.48
CA TYR A 294 10.76 15.15 4.39
C TYR A 294 10.52 13.63 4.17
N MET A 295 10.66 12.82 5.22
CA MET A 295 10.53 11.36 5.08
C MET A 295 9.08 10.92 4.86
N SER A 296 8.10 11.63 5.38
CA SER A 296 6.68 11.36 5.13
C SER A 296 6.32 11.61 3.67
N LYS A 297 6.78 12.76 3.13
CA LYS A 297 6.64 13.07 1.70
C LYS A 297 7.35 12.04 0.83
N ARG A 298 8.56 11.64 1.22
CA ARG A 298 9.36 10.66 0.49
C ARG A 298 8.65 9.30 0.40
N VAL A 299 8.06 8.83 1.49
CA VAL A 299 7.27 7.59 1.49
C VAL A 299 6.12 7.67 0.49
N LEU A 300 5.39 8.77 0.48
CA LEU A 300 4.28 8.98 -0.47
C LEU A 300 4.77 8.97 -1.92
N VAL A 301 5.77 9.78 -2.23
CA VAL A 301 6.30 9.90 -3.60
C VAL A 301 6.93 8.58 -4.06
N ASP A 302 7.71 7.92 -3.22
CA ASP A 302 8.32 6.63 -3.54
C ASP A 302 7.27 5.54 -3.76
N SER A 303 6.18 5.55 -2.99
CA SER A 303 5.07 4.61 -3.18
C SER A 303 4.40 4.80 -4.54
N ILE A 304 4.09 6.04 -4.91
CA ILE A 304 3.49 6.36 -6.21
C ILE A 304 4.42 5.91 -7.35
N LYS A 305 5.71 6.24 -7.28
CA LYS A 305 6.69 5.80 -8.28
C LYS A 305 6.76 4.27 -8.39
N TYR A 306 6.82 3.60 -7.25
CA TYR A 306 6.86 2.14 -7.20
C TYR A 306 5.64 1.50 -7.87
N LEU A 307 4.45 1.99 -7.57
CA LEU A 307 3.21 1.46 -8.15
C LEU A 307 3.14 1.66 -9.67
N VAL A 308 3.62 2.80 -10.17
CA VAL A 308 3.67 3.07 -11.60
C VAL A 308 4.72 2.20 -12.29
N GLU A 309 5.94 2.15 -11.76
CA GLU A 309 7.04 1.36 -12.36
C GLU A 309 6.77 -0.14 -12.34
N THR A 310 6.25 -0.65 -11.22
CA THR A 310 6.09 -2.09 -10.99
C THR A 310 4.83 -2.63 -11.63
N TYR A 311 3.70 -1.95 -11.45
CA TYR A 311 2.39 -2.44 -11.90
C TYR A 311 1.89 -1.71 -13.15
N LYS A 312 2.57 -0.66 -13.62
CA LYS A 312 2.20 0.08 -14.83
C LYS A 312 0.78 0.65 -14.77
N VAL A 313 0.34 1.09 -13.59
CA VAL A 313 -0.99 1.66 -13.41
C VAL A 313 -1.15 2.98 -14.17
N ASP A 314 -2.39 3.34 -14.46
CA ASP A 314 -2.75 4.41 -15.38
C ASP A 314 -3.32 5.65 -14.66
N GLY A 315 -3.45 5.58 -13.36
CA GLY A 315 -3.95 6.69 -12.58
C GLY A 315 -4.06 6.38 -11.09
N PHE A 316 -4.33 7.46 -10.35
CA PHE A 316 -4.56 7.41 -8.90
C PHE A 316 -5.75 8.28 -8.54
N ARG A 317 -6.55 7.80 -7.61
CA ARG A 317 -7.55 8.60 -6.89
C ARG A 317 -7.07 8.72 -5.45
N PHE A 318 -6.79 9.96 -5.01
CA PHE A 318 -6.33 10.23 -3.64
C PHE A 318 -7.51 10.40 -2.71
N ASP A 319 -7.67 9.46 -1.81
CA ASP A 319 -8.59 9.57 -0.69
C ASP A 319 -8.17 10.76 0.17
N MET A 320 -9.14 11.61 0.56
CA MET A 320 -8.90 12.78 1.40
C MET A 320 -7.67 13.60 0.95
N MET A 321 -7.57 13.89 -0.34
CA MET A 321 -6.40 14.61 -0.88
C MET A 321 -6.20 15.97 -0.23
N GLY A 322 -7.30 16.63 0.19
CA GLY A 322 -7.26 17.89 0.92
C GLY A 322 -6.54 17.85 2.27
N ASP A 323 -6.28 16.67 2.81
CA ASP A 323 -5.48 16.50 4.03
C ASP A 323 -3.97 16.69 3.79
N HIS A 324 -3.54 16.70 2.51
CA HIS A 324 -2.14 16.84 2.12
C HIS A 324 -1.80 18.28 1.68
N ASP A 325 -0.53 18.63 1.78
CA ASP A 325 -0.02 19.85 1.21
C ASP A 325 0.08 19.74 -0.32
N ALA A 326 -0.14 20.86 -1.01
CA ALA A 326 -0.15 20.92 -2.47
C ALA A 326 1.20 20.52 -3.09
N ALA A 327 2.31 20.92 -2.47
CA ALA A 327 3.65 20.64 -2.99
C ALA A 327 3.94 19.14 -3.07
N SER A 328 3.51 18.36 -2.07
CA SER A 328 3.71 16.90 -2.04
C SER A 328 2.89 16.20 -3.14
N ILE A 329 1.65 16.62 -3.36
CA ILE A 329 0.79 16.06 -4.41
C ILE A 329 1.34 16.40 -5.79
N GLU A 330 1.83 17.63 -6.01
CA GLU A 330 2.46 18.02 -7.27
C GLU A 330 3.73 17.21 -7.56
N GLU A 331 4.57 16.99 -6.55
CA GLU A 331 5.79 16.18 -6.69
C GLU A 331 5.45 14.74 -7.06
N ALA A 332 4.47 14.15 -6.40
CA ALA A 332 3.99 12.80 -6.72
C ALA A 332 3.43 12.72 -8.15
N TYR A 333 2.65 13.71 -8.57
CA TYR A 333 2.10 13.79 -9.92
C TYR A 333 3.22 13.89 -10.96
N LYS A 334 4.18 14.78 -10.78
CA LYS A 334 5.30 14.97 -11.71
C LYS A 334 6.13 13.69 -11.82
N ALA A 335 6.41 13.02 -10.71
CA ALA A 335 7.15 11.75 -10.70
C ALA A 335 6.39 10.66 -11.46
N ALA A 336 5.09 10.55 -11.25
CA ALA A 336 4.24 9.57 -11.93
C ALA A 336 4.14 9.84 -13.43
N ARG A 337 3.93 11.10 -13.82
CA ARG A 337 3.82 11.53 -15.23
C ARG A 337 5.13 11.37 -15.99
N ALA A 338 6.27 11.50 -15.33
CA ALA A 338 7.57 11.25 -15.95
C ALA A 338 7.71 9.78 -16.37
N LEU A 339 7.09 8.87 -15.63
CA LEU A 339 7.09 7.43 -15.92
C LEU A 339 5.98 7.03 -16.90
N ASN A 340 4.79 7.61 -16.73
CA ASN A 340 3.63 7.34 -17.57
C ASN A 340 2.96 8.65 -17.98
N PRO A 341 3.25 9.16 -19.20
CA PRO A 341 2.73 10.45 -19.67
C PRO A 341 1.21 10.53 -19.80
N ASN A 342 0.52 9.40 -19.84
CA ASN A 342 -0.94 9.33 -19.98
C ASN A 342 -1.65 9.15 -18.63
N LEU A 343 -0.91 9.14 -17.53
CA LEU A 343 -1.45 8.96 -16.19
C LEU A 343 -2.41 10.08 -15.82
N ILE A 344 -3.54 9.71 -15.23
CA ILE A 344 -4.51 10.67 -14.68
C ILE A 344 -4.50 10.60 -13.16
N MET A 345 -4.76 11.74 -12.54
CA MET A 345 -4.81 11.85 -11.09
C MET A 345 -6.10 12.55 -10.68
N LEU A 346 -6.81 11.92 -9.76
CA LEU A 346 -8.07 12.38 -9.20
C LEU A 346 -7.91 12.52 -7.68
N GLY A 347 -8.73 13.33 -7.04
CA GLY A 347 -8.67 13.44 -5.58
C GLY A 347 -9.92 14.02 -4.96
N GLU A 348 -10.14 13.68 -3.69
CA GLU A 348 -11.13 14.33 -2.84
C GLU A 348 -10.55 15.63 -2.29
N GLY A 349 -11.07 16.74 -2.77
CA GLY A 349 -10.56 18.07 -2.45
C GLY A 349 -11.24 18.75 -1.27
N TRP A 350 -11.72 18.02 -0.28
CA TRP A 350 -12.35 18.60 0.91
C TRP A 350 -11.40 19.56 1.63
N ARG A 351 -11.94 20.64 2.21
CA ARG A 351 -11.18 21.65 2.97
C ARG A 351 -10.91 21.15 4.41
N THR A 352 -10.13 20.06 4.52
CA THR A 352 -9.90 19.34 5.78
C THR A 352 -8.45 19.42 6.27
N TYR A 353 -7.59 20.20 5.58
CA TYR A 353 -6.19 20.33 5.93
C TYR A 353 -6.02 20.87 7.35
N ALA A 354 -5.24 20.15 8.14
CA ALA A 354 -4.90 20.56 9.50
C ALA A 354 -3.42 20.93 9.65
N GLY A 355 -2.54 20.20 8.97
CA GLY A 355 -1.09 20.44 9.02
C GLY A 355 -0.50 20.36 10.43
N ASP A 356 0.72 20.86 10.60
CA ASP A 356 1.32 21.08 11.90
C ASP A 356 0.74 22.37 12.51
N GLU A 357 0.56 22.39 13.83
CA GLU A 357 0.07 23.59 14.51
C GLU A 357 1.04 24.76 14.30
N ASN A 358 0.48 25.92 13.95
CA ASN A 358 1.22 27.15 13.67
C ASN A 358 2.17 27.11 12.47
N MET A 359 2.03 26.12 11.58
CA MET A 359 2.82 25.97 10.37
C MET A 359 1.90 25.97 9.13
N PRO A 360 1.38 27.13 8.71
CA PRO A 360 0.47 27.19 7.58
C PRO A 360 1.17 26.79 6.29
N THR A 361 0.49 25.94 5.50
CA THR A 361 0.98 25.47 4.21
C THR A 361 -0.21 25.38 3.26
N LYS A 362 0.01 25.60 1.97
CA LYS A 362 -1.03 25.50 0.96
C LYS A 362 -1.52 24.07 0.81
N PRO A 363 -2.81 23.79 1.10
CA PRO A 363 -3.34 22.42 0.99
C PRO A 363 -3.67 22.04 -0.46
N ALA A 364 -3.68 20.76 -0.74
CA ALA A 364 -4.12 20.18 -2.00
C ALA A 364 -5.65 19.99 -2.00
N ASP A 365 -6.40 21.03 -1.73
CA ASP A 365 -7.85 21.02 -1.66
C ASP A 365 -8.51 21.50 -2.97
N GLN A 366 -9.84 21.56 -2.96
CA GLN A 366 -10.61 21.99 -4.12
C GLN A 366 -10.30 23.42 -4.57
N ASP A 367 -9.86 24.30 -3.67
CA ASP A 367 -9.49 25.68 -4.02
C ASP A 367 -8.16 25.71 -4.79
N TRP A 368 -7.17 24.93 -4.37
CA TRP A 368 -5.93 24.76 -5.10
C TRP A 368 -6.16 24.13 -6.48
N MET A 369 -7.04 23.13 -6.56
CA MET A 369 -7.29 22.37 -7.78
C MET A 369 -7.95 23.21 -8.87
N LYS A 370 -8.68 24.27 -8.53
CA LYS A 370 -9.22 25.25 -9.50
C LYS A 370 -8.14 25.99 -10.27
N HIS A 371 -6.92 26.03 -9.75
CA HIS A 371 -5.79 26.78 -10.29
C HIS A 371 -4.66 25.89 -10.78
N THR A 372 -4.89 24.59 -10.93
CA THR A 372 -3.92 23.65 -11.45
C THR A 372 -4.53 22.77 -12.54
N ASP A 373 -3.75 22.47 -13.56
CA ASP A 373 -4.16 21.56 -14.65
C ASP A 373 -3.76 20.11 -14.37
N THR A 374 -3.17 19.84 -13.18
CA THR A 374 -2.53 18.56 -12.90
C THR A 374 -3.47 17.50 -12.36
N VAL A 375 -4.41 17.88 -11.49
CA VAL A 375 -5.28 16.94 -10.77
C VAL A 375 -6.74 17.34 -10.94
N ALA A 376 -7.60 16.38 -11.22
CA ALA A 376 -9.04 16.57 -11.28
C ALA A 376 -9.69 16.37 -9.90
N VAL A 377 -10.72 17.13 -9.61
CA VAL A 377 -11.51 17.05 -8.37
C VAL A 377 -12.82 16.35 -8.65
N PHE A 378 -13.29 15.55 -7.70
CA PHE A 378 -14.70 15.22 -7.63
C PHE A 378 -15.47 16.49 -7.22
N SER A 379 -16.44 16.87 -8.02
CA SER A 379 -17.44 17.86 -7.60
C SER A 379 -18.66 17.13 -7.06
N ASP A 380 -19.20 17.64 -5.98
CA ASP A 380 -20.50 17.21 -5.46
C ASP A 380 -21.61 17.54 -6.45
#